data_bd1635bc053f4fc4cf5ab3e5f23be855
#
_entry.id   bd1635bc053f4fc4cf5ab3e5f23be855
#
_cell.length_a   1.000
_cell.length_b   1.000
_cell.length_c   1.000
_cell.angle_alpha   90.00
_cell.angle_beta   90.00
_cell.angle_gamma   90.00
#
_symmetry.space_group_name_H-M   'P 1'
#
loop_
_entity.id
_entity.type
_entity.pdbx_description
1 polymer ?
#
loop_
_entity_poly.entity_id
_entity_poly.type
_entity_poly.pdbx_seq_one_letter_code
_entity_poly.pdbx_strand_id
1 'polypeptide(L)'
;VRRGICPENIRVLENGRARLTGYATVGLRTAGSGLHEQLYEGYSAPEQYSTTEFEGRYTDEYSLAAVVYRMVCGQSPVPAAQRLVSDSNPRARTLEPSVPEYLSEVLWLGLKLKPVERIQTVPQLFKALSSQEYTQELARTMKPETAPAAKDPGDDTHLLSLRNLLAAIL
;
A
#
# COMPACT_ATOMS: atom_id res chain seq x y z
N VAL A 1 13.08 -6.25 4.17
CA VAL A 1 11.86 -5.69 4.76
C VAL A 1 12.24 -4.61 5.74
N ARG A 2 11.73 -3.39 5.52
CA ARG A 2 12.04 -2.23 6.39
C ARG A 2 11.11 -2.18 7.59
N ARG A 3 9.83 -2.50 7.37
CA ARG A 3 8.74 -2.37 8.33
C ARG A 3 8.50 -0.92 8.78
N GLY A 4 7.40 -0.64 9.44
CA GLY A 4 7.10 0.69 9.99
C GLY A 4 6.91 1.80 8.95
N ILE A 5 6.53 1.45 7.71
CA ILE A 5 6.12 2.44 6.72
C ILE A 5 4.71 2.91 7.08
N CYS A 6 4.62 4.11 7.61
CA CYS A 6 3.38 4.77 8.02
C CYS A 6 3.60 6.29 7.99
N PRO A 7 2.56 7.13 7.97
CA PRO A 7 2.70 8.59 7.91
C PRO A 7 3.57 9.16 9.02
N GLU A 8 3.51 8.62 10.23
CA GLU A 8 4.27 9.07 11.39
C GLU A 8 5.79 8.92 11.18
N ASN A 9 6.19 7.96 10.36
CA ASN A 9 7.58 7.66 10.02
C ASN A 9 8.03 8.28 8.69
N ILE A 10 7.19 9.10 8.07
CA ILE A 10 7.51 9.82 6.83
C ILE A 10 7.67 11.31 7.14
N ARG A 11 8.85 11.84 6.86
CA ARG A 11 9.15 13.27 6.97
C ARG A 11 9.28 13.89 5.58
N VAL A 12 8.48 14.91 5.31
CA VAL A 12 8.64 15.73 4.10
C VAL A 12 9.61 16.88 4.43
N LEU A 13 10.68 16.98 3.68
CA LEU A 13 11.70 18.00 3.82
C LEU A 13 11.29 19.28 3.09
N GLU A 14 11.91 20.42 3.39
CA GLU A 14 11.64 21.73 2.75
C GLU A 14 11.80 21.70 1.22
N ASN A 15 12.68 20.85 0.71
CA ASN A 15 12.87 20.64 -0.73
C ASN A 15 11.84 19.70 -1.37
N GLY A 16 10.78 19.33 -0.64
CA GLY A 16 9.71 18.44 -1.11
C GLY A 16 10.07 16.96 -1.14
N ARG A 17 11.29 16.57 -0.74
CA ARG A 17 11.68 15.16 -0.64
C ARG A 17 11.11 14.52 0.61
N ALA A 18 10.59 13.31 0.50
CA ALA A 18 10.21 12.50 1.64
C ALA A 18 11.40 11.67 2.15
N ARG A 19 11.45 11.47 3.45
CA ARG A 19 12.45 10.65 4.12
C ARG A 19 11.75 9.72 5.10
N LEU A 20 12.02 8.43 4.99
CA LEU A 20 11.58 7.46 5.99
C LEU A 20 12.48 7.56 7.24
N THR A 21 11.84 7.69 8.38
CA THR A 21 12.47 7.72 9.71
C THR A 21 11.98 6.53 10.52
N GLY A 22 12.75 6.11 11.51
CA GLY A 22 12.37 4.99 12.36
C GLY A 22 12.45 3.62 11.69
N TYR A 23 12.41 2.58 12.50
CA TYR A 23 12.33 1.17 12.13
C TYR A 23 11.39 0.50 13.13
N ALA A 24 10.42 -0.27 12.65
CA ALA A 24 9.57 -1.03 13.55
C ALA A 24 10.33 -2.16 14.23
N THR A 25 10.07 -2.33 15.50
CA THR A 25 10.55 -3.48 16.28
C THR A 25 9.79 -4.74 15.85
N VAL A 26 10.47 -5.87 15.78
CA VAL A 26 9.88 -7.15 15.39
C VAL A 26 9.87 -8.12 16.54
N GLY A 27 8.91 -9.04 16.54
CA GLY A 27 8.71 -10.02 17.58
C GLY A 27 9.95 -10.85 17.92
N LEU A 28 10.75 -11.23 16.91
CA LEU A 28 12.02 -11.95 17.11
C LEU A 28 13.06 -11.15 17.91
N ARG A 29 13.07 -9.81 17.77
CA ARG A 29 13.98 -8.95 18.54
C ARG A 29 13.45 -8.59 19.91
N THR A 30 12.15 -8.80 20.11
CA THR A 30 11.48 -8.55 21.40
C THR A 30 11.37 -9.81 22.24
N ALA A 31 11.62 -10.99 21.67
CA ALA A 31 11.61 -12.26 22.39
C ALA A 31 12.59 -12.21 23.58
N GLY A 32 12.09 -12.39 24.79
CA GLY A 32 12.87 -12.31 26.02
C GLY A 32 13.24 -10.91 26.49
N SER A 33 12.80 -9.85 25.81
CA SER A 33 12.90 -8.46 26.25
C SER A 33 11.55 -7.94 26.71
N GLY A 34 11.50 -6.81 27.40
CA GLY A 34 10.24 -6.13 27.77
C GLY A 34 9.64 -5.30 26.61
N LEU A 35 10.17 -5.42 25.39
CA LEU A 35 9.70 -4.70 24.22
C LEU A 35 8.57 -5.46 23.54
N HIS A 36 7.61 -4.73 23.00
CA HIS A 36 6.53 -5.29 22.18
C HIS A 36 6.79 -4.99 20.70
N GLU A 37 6.26 -5.86 19.86
CA GLU A 37 6.25 -5.63 18.42
C GLU A 37 5.47 -4.36 18.09
N GLN A 38 6.03 -3.54 17.20
CA GLN A 38 5.37 -2.30 16.75
C GLN A 38 4.55 -2.59 15.52
N LEU A 39 3.23 -2.49 15.67
CA LEU A 39 2.25 -2.56 14.60
C LEU A 39 1.58 -1.19 14.43
N TYR A 40 1.35 -0.81 13.20
CA TYR A 40 0.71 0.46 12.84
C TYR A 40 -0.65 0.16 12.20
N GLU A 41 -1.73 0.46 12.90
CA GLU A 41 -3.09 0.20 12.45
C GLU A 41 -3.38 0.86 11.09
N GLY A 42 -3.92 0.08 10.16
CA GLY A 42 -4.17 0.49 8.79
C GLY A 42 -2.96 0.43 7.86
N TYR A 43 -1.72 0.31 8.40
CA TYR A 43 -0.48 0.32 7.59
C TYR A 43 0.31 -0.98 7.69
N SER A 44 0.27 -1.68 8.81
CA SER A 44 0.91 -2.99 8.95
C SER A 44 0.18 -4.04 8.14
N ALA A 45 0.95 -4.82 7.38
CA ALA A 45 0.43 -5.88 6.53
C ALA A 45 -0.08 -7.07 7.37
N PRO A 46 -1.02 -7.89 6.83
CA PRO A 46 -1.60 -9.02 7.55
C PRO A 46 -0.59 -9.97 8.16
N GLU A 47 0.46 -10.33 7.43
CA GLU A 47 1.53 -11.21 7.85
C GLU A 47 2.30 -10.71 9.08
N GLN A 48 2.28 -9.41 9.36
CA GLN A 48 2.92 -8.82 10.54
C GLN A 48 2.15 -9.10 11.84
N TYR A 49 0.90 -9.52 11.74
CA TYR A 49 0.07 -9.94 12.87
C TYR A 49 0.21 -11.44 13.19
N SER A 50 1.00 -12.17 12.40
CA SER A 50 1.22 -13.60 12.53
C SER A 50 2.63 -13.90 13.04
N THR A 51 2.76 -14.92 13.89
CA THR A 51 4.06 -15.43 14.34
C THR A 51 4.63 -16.51 13.42
N THR A 52 3.84 -16.97 12.46
CA THR A 52 4.19 -18.10 11.56
C THR A 52 4.31 -17.70 10.10
N GLU A 53 3.76 -16.56 9.70
CA GLU A 53 3.86 -16.08 8.33
C GLU A 53 5.18 -15.31 8.09
N PHE A 54 5.73 -15.50 6.90
CA PHE A 54 6.96 -14.82 6.51
C PHE A 54 6.67 -13.42 5.98
N GLU A 55 7.49 -12.46 6.38
CA GLU A 55 7.51 -11.13 5.82
C GLU A 55 8.48 -11.06 4.63
N GLY A 56 8.06 -10.36 3.58
CA GLY A 56 8.83 -10.19 2.34
C GLY A 56 8.77 -8.75 1.81
N ARG A 57 9.26 -8.54 0.61
CA ARG A 57 9.18 -7.23 -0.07
C ARG A 57 7.75 -6.75 -0.23
N TYR A 58 6.81 -7.68 -0.36
CA TYR A 58 5.37 -7.44 -0.42
C TYR A 58 4.78 -6.87 0.88
N THR A 59 5.47 -7.04 2.01
CA THR A 59 5.07 -6.45 3.31
C THR A 59 5.26 -4.92 3.30
N ASP A 60 6.43 -4.45 2.85
CA ASP A 60 6.70 -3.02 2.72
C ASP A 60 5.85 -2.39 1.61
N GLU A 61 5.58 -3.15 0.53
CA GLU A 61 4.69 -2.74 -0.55
C GLU A 61 3.27 -2.46 -0.04
N TYR A 62 2.68 -3.38 0.76
CA TYR A 62 1.37 -3.17 1.38
C TYR A 62 1.33 -1.88 2.20
N SER A 63 2.33 -1.68 3.06
CA SER A 63 2.41 -0.51 3.92
C SER A 63 2.49 0.79 3.09
N LEU A 64 3.24 0.77 1.99
CA LEU A 64 3.32 1.93 1.08
C LEU A 64 2.01 2.16 0.33
N ALA A 65 1.35 1.10 -0.16
CA ALA A 65 0.03 1.19 -0.77
C ALA A 65 -1.01 1.78 0.22
N ALA A 66 -0.92 1.42 1.50
CA ALA A 66 -1.76 1.98 2.55
C ALA A 66 -1.51 3.48 2.79
N VAL A 67 -0.26 3.92 2.72
CA VAL A 67 0.08 5.36 2.79
C VAL A 67 -0.51 6.10 1.59
N VAL A 68 -0.34 5.58 0.37
CA VAL A 68 -0.92 6.19 -0.85
C VAL A 68 -2.45 6.21 -0.77
N TYR A 69 -3.07 5.12 -0.31
CA TYR A 69 -4.52 5.07 -0.08
C TYR A 69 -4.99 6.20 0.83
N ARG A 70 -4.31 6.39 1.98
CA ARG A 70 -4.63 7.52 2.88
C ARG A 70 -4.48 8.88 2.20
N MET A 71 -3.46 9.05 1.38
CA MET A 71 -3.23 10.32 0.67
C MET A 71 -4.36 10.67 -0.29
N VAL A 72 -4.91 9.68 -0.98
CA VAL A 72 -5.99 9.92 -1.97
C VAL A 72 -7.38 9.88 -1.36
N CYS A 73 -7.59 9.11 -0.29
CA CYS A 73 -8.91 8.92 0.34
C CYS A 73 -9.12 9.76 1.60
N GLY A 74 -8.05 10.43 2.11
CA GLY A 74 -8.11 11.21 3.36
C GLY A 74 -8.16 10.37 4.64
N GLN A 75 -8.35 9.05 4.54
CA GLN A 75 -8.39 8.11 5.67
C GLN A 75 -7.55 6.86 5.39
N SER A 76 -7.03 6.23 6.45
CA SER A 76 -6.30 4.97 6.33
C SER A 76 -7.20 3.82 5.89
N PRO A 77 -6.65 2.77 5.28
CA PRO A 77 -7.37 1.52 5.11
C PRO A 77 -7.86 0.96 6.44
N VAL A 78 -8.88 0.12 6.38
CA VAL A 78 -9.32 -0.68 7.54
C VAL A 78 -8.12 -1.53 8.02
N PRO A 79 -7.84 -1.59 9.34
CA PRO A 79 -6.72 -2.36 9.87
C PRO A 79 -6.75 -3.82 9.41
N ALA A 80 -5.59 -4.36 9.01
CA ALA A 80 -5.49 -5.71 8.46
C ALA A 80 -6.05 -6.78 9.39
N ALA A 81 -5.87 -6.64 10.71
CA ALA A 81 -6.43 -7.56 11.69
C ALA A 81 -7.97 -7.63 11.63
N GLN A 82 -8.64 -6.52 11.39
CA GLN A 82 -10.10 -6.47 11.21
C GLN A 82 -10.50 -7.06 9.86
N ARG A 83 -9.75 -6.75 8.80
CA ARG A 83 -9.99 -7.25 7.45
C ARG A 83 -9.83 -8.77 7.35
N LEU A 84 -8.96 -9.38 8.14
CA LEU A 84 -8.81 -10.85 8.20
C LEU A 84 -10.07 -11.53 8.72
N VAL A 85 -10.88 -10.86 9.54
CA VAL A 85 -12.16 -11.36 10.01
C VAL A 85 -13.26 -11.14 8.96
N SER A 86 -13.30 -9.92 8.40
CA SER A 86 -14.25 -9.55 7.33
C SER A 86 -13.65 -8.40 6.53
N ASP A 87 -13.31 -8.65 5.27
CA ASP A 87 -12.71 -7.65 4.41
C ASP A 87 -13.74 -6.63 3.93
N SER A 88 -13.84 -5.55 4.69
CA SER A 88 -14.73 -4.42 4.44
C SER A 88 -13.99 -3.17 3.94
N ASN A 89 -12.74 -3.30 3.49
CA ASN A 89 -11.98 -2.14 3.03
C ASN A 89 -12.58 -1.58 1.73
N PRO A 90 -13.07 -0.33 1.72
CA PRO A 90 -13.66 0.23 0.51
C PRO A 90 -12.60 0.48 -0.56
N ARG A 91 -12.98 0.41 -1.82
CA ARG A 91 -12.11 0.86 -2.91
C ARG A 91 -11.91 2.37 -2.83
N ALA A 92 -10.75 2.85 -3.25
CA ALA A 92 -10.43 4.28 -3.19
C ALA A 92 -11.50 5.14 -3.88
N ARG A 93 -11.96 4.71 -5.04
CA ARG A 93 -12.98 5.41 -5.82
C ARG A 93 -14.37 5.43 -5.18
N THR A 94 -14.65 4.52 -4.26
CA THR A 94 -15.89 4.53 -3.46
C THR A 94 -15.88 5.67 -2.46
N LEU A 95 -14.71 6.00 -1.91
CA LEU A 95 -14.54 7.09 -0.95
C LEU A 95 -14.34 8.44 -1.63
N GLU A 96 -13.56 8.44 -2.72
CA GLU A 96 -13.22 9.63 -3.48
C GLU A 96 -13.46 9.34 -4.98
N PRO A 97 -14.63 9.72 -5.52
CA PRO A 97 -14.99 9.44 -6.91
C PRO A 97 -14.07 10.08 -7.97
N SER A 98 -13.33 11.12 -7.62
CA SER A 98 -12.36 11.78 -8.51
C SER A 98 -11.09 10.95 -8.74
N VAL A 99 -10.85 9.91 -7.93
CA VAL A 99 -9.72 9.00 -8.09
C VAL A 99 -9.86 8.22 -9.40
N PRO A 100 -8.85 8.25 -10.30
CA PRO A 100 -8.86 7.47 -11.53
C PRO A 100 -9.04 5.97 -11.28
N GLU A 101 -9.77 5.29 -12.16
CA GLU A 101 -10.07 3.85 -12.01
C GLU A 101 -8.79 3.02 -11.86
N TYR A 102 -7.77 3.28 -12.71
CA TYR A 102 -6.52 2.53 -12.64
C TYR A 102 -5.81 2.71 -11.29
N LEU A 103 -5.86 3.92 -10.70
CA LEU A 103 -5.25 4.19 -9.40
C LEU A 103 -5.99 3.45 -8.28
N SER A 104 -7.33 3.43 -8.33
CA SER A 104 -8.17 2.65 -7.42
C SER A 104 -7.86 1.14 -7.53
N GLU A 105 -7.61 0.63 -8.74
CA GLU A 105 -7.23 -0.77 -8.97
C GLU A 105 -5.83 -1.09 -8.43
N VAL A 106 -4.85 -0.22 -8.64
CA VAL A 106 -3.49 -0.38 -8.07
C VAL A 106 -3.55 -0.51 -6.56
N LEU A 107 -4.28 0.41 -5.90
CA LEU A 107 -4.42 0.40 -4.45
C LEU A 107 -5.17 -0.84 -3.96
N TRP A 108 -6.16 -1.32 -4.72
CA TRP A 108 -6.84 -2.57 -4.43
C TRP A 108 -5.91 -3.78 -4.51
N LEU A 109 -5.07 -3.85 -5.54
CA LEU A 109 -4.08 -4.92 -5.71
C LEU A 109 -2.96 -4.85 -4.66
N GLY A 110 -2.50 -3.65 -4.33
CA GLY A 110 -1.48 -3.44 -3.30
C GLY A 110 -1.95 -3.77 -1.89
N LEU A 111 -3.25 -3.63 -1.64
CA LEU A 111 -3.86 -3.88 -0.33
C LEU A 111 -4.52 -5.27 -0.21
N LYS A 112 -4.23 -6.23 -1.09
CA LYS A 112 -4.69 -7.61 -0.95
C LYS A 112 -4.18 -8.23 0.34
N LEU A 113 -5.05 -8.97 1.04
CA LEU A 113 -4.68 -9.61 2.31
C LEU A 113 -3.68 -10.74 2.11
N LYS A 114 -3.89 -11.57 1.09
CA LYS A 114 -2.97 -12.66 0.78
C LYS A 114 -1.75 -12.15 0.02
N PRO A 115 -0.53 -12.39 0.52
CA PRO A 115 0.69 -11.92 -0.15
C PRO A 115 0.81 -12.36 -1.62
N VAL A 116 0.37 -13.59 -1.94
CA VAL A 116 0.44 -14.13 -3.31
C VAL A 116 -0.50 -13.43 -4.31
N GLU A 117 -1.54 -12.77 -3.82
CA GLU A 117 -2.51 -12.01 -4.63
C GLU A 117 -2.13 -10.52 -4.72
N ARG A 118 -1.05 -10.10 -4.07
CA ARG A 118 -0.63 -8.71 -3.90
C ARG A 118 0.46 -8.35 -4.91
N ILE A 119 0.61 -7.06 -5.19
CA ILE A 119 1.81 -6.53 -5.86
C ILE A 119 3.04 -6.93 -5.02
N GLN A 120 4.07 -7.46 -5.66
CA GLN A 120 5.15 -8.14 -4.94
C GLN A 120 6.28 -7.23 -4.49
N THR A 121 6.43 -6.06 -5.12
CA THR A 121 7.55 -5.17 -4.84
C THR A 121 7.17 -3.70 -4.95
N VAL A 122 7.86 -2.85 -4.19
CA VAL A 122 7.70 -1.39 -4.27
C VAL A 122 7.97 -0.84 -5.69
N PRO A 123 8.98 -1.29 -6.45
CA PRO A 123 9.15 -0.86 -7.84
C PRO A 123 7.96 -1.22 -8.75
N GLN A 124 7.33 -2.38 -8.56
CA GLN A 124 6.11 -2.74 -9.31
C GLN A 124 4.95 -1.83 -8.95
N LEU A 125 4.76 -1.56 -7.64
CA LEU A 125 3.74 -0.61 -7.17
C LEU A 125 3.97 0.77 -7.80
N PHE A 126 5.19 1.27 -7.75
CA PHE A 126 5.54 2.57 -8.33
C PHE A 126 5.26 2.63 -9.85
N LYS A 127 5.64 1.59 -10.58
CA LYS A 127 5.36 1.50 -12.02
C LYS A 127 3.85 1.48 -12.30
N ALA A 128 3.08 0.74 -11.50
CA ALA A 128 1.62 0.67 -11.63
C ALA A 128 0.96 2.03 -11.31
N LEU A 129 1.41 2.73 -10.27
CA LEU A 129 0.94 4.08 -9.95
C LEU A 129 1.26 5.13 -11.04
N SER A 130 2.29 4.87 -11.86
CA SER A 130 2.77 5.80 -12.89
C SER A 130 2.28 5.48 -14.30
N SER A 131 1.68 4.30 -14.54
CA SER A 131 1.26 3.85 -15.86
C SER A 131 -0.05 3.09 -15.80
N GLN A 132 -1.08 3.66 -16.40
CA GLN A 132 -2.39 3.02 -16.54
C GLN A 132 -2.30 1.71 -17.35
N GLU A 133 -1.50 1.70 -18.40
CA GLU A 133 -1.31 0.52 -19.26
C GLU A 133 -0.70 -0.64 -18.47
N TYR A 134 0.36 -0.36 -17.70
CA TYR A 134 0.98 -1.36 -16.86
C TYR A 134 0.02 -1.87 -15.77
N THR A 135 -0.81 -1.01 -15.20
CA THR A 135 -1.83 -1.42 -14.23
C THR A 135 -2.85 -2.36 -14.85
N GLN A 136 -3.30 -2.08 -16.06
CA GLN A 136 -4.26 -2.95 -16.75
C GLN A 136 -3.65 -4.33 -17.06
N GLU A 137 -2.40 -4.39 -17.48
CA GLU A 137 -1.67 -5.63 -17.71
C GLU A 137 -1.50 -6.41 -16.39
N LEU A 138 -1.05 -5.74 -15.33
CA LEU A 138 -0.88 -6.33 -14.01
C LEU A 138 -2.20 -6.89 -13.47
N ALA A 139 -3.28 -6.14 -13.57
CA ALA A 139 -4.60 -6.58 -13.14
C ALA A 139 -5.09 -7.82 -13.91
N ARG A 140 -4.79 -7.92 -15.20
CA ARG A 140 -5.12 -9.12 -16.00
C ARG A 140 -4.34 -10.35 -15.54
N THR A 141 -3.05 -10.19 -15.24
CA THR A 141 -2.19 -11.30 -14.79
C THR A 141 -2.48 -11.74 -13.36
N MET A 142 -2.97 -10.84 -12.53
CA MET A 142 -3.26 -11.10 -11.11
C MET A 142 -4.73 -11.47 -10.85
N LYS A 143 -5.64 -11.29 -11.80
CA LYS A 143 -7.03 -11.77 -11.70
C LYS A 143 -7.13 -13.18 -12.29
N PRO A 144 -7.81 -14.12 -11.61
CA PRO A 144 -8.39 -15.25 -12.33
C PRO A 144 -9.41 -14.69 -13.33
N GLU A 145 -9.36 -15.19 -14.54
CA GLU A 145 -10.04 -14.71 -15.73
C GLU A 145 -11.57 -14.56 -15.57
N THR A 146 -12.09 -13.33 -15.50
CA THR A 146 -13.51 -13.03 -15.78
C THR A 146 -13.67 -11.57 -16.25
N ALA A 147 -14.09 -11.44 -17.52
CA ALA A 147 -14.82 -10.39 -18.25
C ALA A 147 -14.41 -8.89 -18.23
N PRO A 148 -14.61 -8.16 -19.35
CA PRO A 148 -14.07 -6.83 -19.63
C PRO A 148 -14.96 -5.67 -19.15
N ALA A 149 -14.36 -4.53 -18.80
CA ALA A 149 -15.05 -3.29 -18.47
C ALA A 149 -14.40 -2.04 -19.10
N ALA A 150 -15.21 -1.01 -19.25
CA ALA A 150 -15.07 0.19 -20.08
C ALA A 150 -14.01 1.21 -19.62
N LYS A 151 -13.60 2.07 -20.57
CA LYS A 151 -12.59 3.14 -20.43
C LYS A 151 -13.21 4.44 -19.93
N ASP A 152 -12.42 5.20 -19.12
CA ASP A 152 -12.75 6.57 -18.73
C ASP A 152 -11.48 7.46 -18.79
N PRO A 153 -11.53 8.70 -19.30
CA PRO A 153 -10.39 9.61 -19.37
C PRO A 153 -10.34 10.54 -18.15
N GLY A 154 -9.26 10.52 -17.38
CA GLY A 154 -9.11 11.29 -16.15
C GLY A 154 -7.79 12.04 -15.99
N ASP A 155 -7.86 13.11 -15.30
CA ASP A 155 -7.01 14.26 -15.03
C ASP A 155 -5.63 13.93 -14.38
N ASP A 156 -4.57 14.52 -14.94
CA ASP A 156 -3.15 14.28 -14.61
C ASP A 156 -2.60 15.03 -13.38
N THR A 157 -3.37 15.90 -12.75
CA THR A 157 -2.85 16.83 -11.71
C THR A 157 -2.50 16.16 -10.38
N HIS A 158 -3.20 15.11 -9.99
CA HIS A 158 -2.90 14.34 -8.76
C HIS A 158 -1.64 13.48 -8.87
N LEU A 159 -1.28 13.05 -10.08
CA LEU A 159 -0.12 12.19 -10.33
C LEU A 159 1.23 12.89 -10.06
N LEU A 160 1.32 14.20 -10.30
CA LEU A 160 2.57 14.95 -10.08
C LEU A 160 2.94 15.04 -8.60
N SER A 161 1.96 15.20 -7.72
CA SER A 161 2.17 15.23 -6.27
C SER A 161 2.60 13.86 -5.71
N LEU A 162 1.94 12.79 -6.16
CA LEU A 162 2.26 11.42 -5.77
C LEU A 162 3.64 10.98 -6.29
N ARG A 163 3.98 11.36 -7.52
CA ARG A 163 5.26 11.06 -8.15
C ARG A 163 6.43 11.69 -7.41
N ASN A 164 6.28 12.92 -6.94
CA ASN A 164 7.30 13.63 -6.17
C ASN A 164 7.51 13.01 -4.78
N LEU A 165 6.44 12.55 -4.13
CA LEU A 165 6.53 11.90 -2.83
C LEU A 165 7.16 10.50 -2.92
N LEU A 166 6.76 9.70 -3.89
CA LEU A 166 7.28 8.34 -4.09
C LEU A 166 8.74 8.33 -4.55
N ALA A 167 9.14 9.27 -5.41
CA ALA A 167 10.54 9.44 -5.81
C ALA A 167 11.47 9.88 -4.66
N ALA A 168 10.91 10.36 -3.58
CA ALA A 168 11.67 10.80 -2.41
C ALA A 168 11.79 9.72 -1.31
N ILE A 169 11.03 8.62 -1.43
CA ILE A 169 11.06 7.49 -0.49
C ILE A 169 12.02 6.38 -0.99
N LEU A 170 12.33 6.36 -2.29
CA LEU A 170 13.29 5.44 -2.94
C LEU A 170 14.68 6.07 -3.05
#